data_2eba2bf15996f9c68a979d6cd0b2df29
#
_entry.id   2eba2bf15996f9c68a979d6cd0b2df29
#
_cell.length_a   1.000
_cell.length_b   1.000
_cell.length_c   1.000
_cell.angle_alpha   90.00
_cell.angle_beta   90.00
_cell.angle_gamma   90.00
#
_symmetry.space_group_name_H-M   'P 1'
#
loop_
_entity.id
_entity.type
_entity.pdbx_description
1 polymer ?
#
loop_
_entity_poly.entity_id
_entity_poly.type
_entity_poly.pdbx_seq_one_letter_code
_entity_poly.pdbx_strand_id
1 'polypeptide(L)'
;MEIYDDRGLQWAATHATAGRRSEAASFAARVPPDATRIDLGCGAGRYLPYLGRPAIAFDASSVMLDACRAAFPDALYVQGDVERLPFTRGSVGGAWSWMTHLHVARDRLPMALWDLHRVLAVGAPFEVQVLEGEYEGDALDGDEVGGRFFAGWRPDRLGDVVAGAGFAVEDGSLSVSGDEVRLRAVRSRTLADTVGEGMRMLVCGVNPSLYSADAGGGYARPGNRFWPAALQAGIVGKDRDPADALCAHGMGMTDFVKRATRTAAEVTVDEYRYGFDRVERLVRWLQPGAVCFVGLSGWRTVVGPRAVAGLQPEEIGGRPAYVMPSTSGLNARTSLEELTGHLRRAWEVGGGG
;
A
#
# COMPACT_ATOMS: atom_id res chain seq x y z
N MET A 1 -10.80 17.38 -8.15
CA MET A 1 -10.02 17.62 -9.38
C MET A 1 -10.35 18.98 -9.99
N GLU A 2 -11.60 19.27 -10.28
CA GLU A 2 -12.09 20.56 -10.83
C GLU A 2 -11.62 21.81 -10.05
N ILE A 3 -11.46 21.69 -8.74
CA ILE A 3 -11.03 22.81 -7.88
C ILE A 3 -9.63 23.35 -8.22
N TYR A 4 -8.70 22.46 -8.55
CA TYR A 4 -7.36 22.88 -8.96
C TYR A 4 -7.33 23.44 -10.38
N ASP A 5 -8.26 23.03 -11.25
CA ASP A 5 -8.41 23.64 -12.57
C ASP A 5 -8.97 25.08 -12.47
N ASP A 6 -9.84 25.36 -11.50
CA ASP A 6 -10.47 26.68 -11.32
C ASP A 6 -9.60 27.66 -10.51
N ARG A 7 -8.96 27.20 -9.43
CA ARG A 7 -8.29 28.07 -8.43
C ARG A 7 -6.81 27.75 -8.21
N GLY A 8 -6.32 26.64 -8.78
CA GLY A 8 -4.96 26.15 -8.53
C GLY A 8 -3.86 27.13 -8.93
N LEU A 9 -4.01 27.89 -10.02
CA LEU A 9 -3.02 28.87 -10.46
C LEU A 9 -2.85 30.02 -9.47
N GLN A 10 -3.94 30.51 -8.89
CA GLN A 10 -3.88 31.55 -7.86
C GLN A 10 -3.18 31.02 -6.60
N TRP A 11 -3.52 29.84 -6.17
CA TRP A 11 -2.86 29.18 -5.04
C TRP A 11 -1.38 28.91 -5.33
N ALA A 12 -1.02 28.43 -6.53
CA ALA A 12 0.35 28.18 -6.91
C ALA A 12 1.21 29.46 -6.91
N ALA A 13 0.64 30.60 -7.30
CA ALA A 13 1.33 31.89 -7.29
C ALA A 13 1.67 32.36 -5.87
N THR A 14 0.79 32.15 -4.89
CA THR A 14 1.02 32.46 -3.48
C THR A 14 1.97 31.49 -2.79
N HIS A 15 2.06 30.24 -3.28
CA HIS A 15 2.89 29.18 -2.72
C HIS A 15 4.11 28.83 -3.60
N ALA A 16 4.56 29.75 -4.45
CA ALA A 16 5.64 29.52 -5.41
C ALA A 16 7.01 29.19 -4.79
N THR A 17 7.24 29.58 -3.52
CA THR A 17 8.54 29.34 -2.85
C THR A 17 8.64 27.90 -2.36
N ALA A 18 9.59 27.13 -2.92
CA ALA A 18 9.90 25.79 -2.45
C ALA A 18 10.58 25.84 -1.08
N GLY A 19 9.82 25.60 -0.01
CA GLY A 19 10.33 25.61 1.36
C GLY A 19 11.27 24.45 1.71
N ARG A 20 11.30 23.38 0.90
CA ARG A 20 12.01 22.11 1.16
C ARG A 20 12.96 21.73 0.01
N ARG A 21 13.73 22.70 -0.48
CA ARG A 21 14.67 22.50 -1.61
C ARG A 21 15.78 21.51 -1.28
N SER A 22 16.31 21.57 -0.05
CA SER A 22 17.36 20.66 0.43
C SER A 22 16.87 19.22 0.53
N GLU A 23 15.62 19.00 0.93
CA GLU A 23 15.00 17.70 1.02
C GLU A 23 14.80 17.09 -0.37
N ALA A 24 14.25 17.87 -1.32
CA ALA A 24 14.07 17.42 -2.70
C ALA A 24 15.42 17.08 -3.38
N ALA A 25 16.47 17.89 -3.15
CA ALA A 25 17.81 17.61 -3.63
C ALA A 25 18.43 16.37 -2.96
N SER A 26 18.19 16.18 -1.66
CA SER A 26 18.62 14.98 -0.92
C SER A 26 17.93 13.74 -1.43
N PHE A 27 16.63 13.80 -1.71
CA PHE A 27 15.89 12.72 -2.37
C PHE A 27 16.49 12.41 -3.75
N ALA A 28 16.73 13.43 -4.58
CA ALA A 28 17.28 13.28 -5.92
C ALA A 28 18.64 12.58 -5.93
N ALA A 29 19.48 12.85 -4.94
CA ALA A 29 20.79 12.23 -4.80
C ALA A 29 20.74 10.72 -4.49
N ARG A 30 19.58 10.22 -4.02
CA ARG A 30 19.34 8.80 -3.72
C ARG A 30 18.85 8.02 -4.93
N VAL A 31 18.35 8.70 -5.96
CA VAL A 31 17.87 8.07 -7.20
C VAL A 31 19.04 7.90 -8.16
N PRO A 32 19.25 6.72 -8.77
CA PRO A 32 20.29 6.52 -9.77
C PRO A 32 20.23 7.59 -10.88
N PRO A 33 21.35 8.08 -11.40
CA PRO A 33 21.39 9.21 -12.34
C PRO A 33 20.46 9.06 -13.56
N ASP A 34 20.44 7.88 -14.15
CA ASP A 34 19.66 7.57 -15.37
C ASP A 34 18.23 7.10 -15.08
N ALA A 35 17.88 6.90 -13.80
CA ALA A 35 16.54 6.43 -13.43
C ALA A 35 15.54 7.60 -13.37
N THR A 36 14.35 7.39 -13.90
CA THR A 36 13.28 8.39 -13.93
C THR A 36 12.73 8.64 -12.54
N ARG A 37 12.63 9.91 -12.14
CA ARG A 37 11.94 10.38 -10.93
C ARG A 37 10.52 10.77 -11.29
N ILE A 38 9.61 10.64 -10.34
CA ILE A 38 8.25 11.16 -10.48
C ILE A 38 7.94 12.14 -9.34
N ASP A 39 7.43 13.32 -9.70
CA ASP A 39 6.84 14.29 -8.80
C ASP A 39 5.33 14.08 -8.81
N LEU A 40 4.82 13.39 -7.80
CA LEU A 40 3.40 13.07 -7.66
C LEU A 40 2.65 14.29 -7.10
N GLY A 41 1.66 14.80 -7.85
CA GLY A 41 0.98 16.05 -7.55
C GLY A 41 1.91 17.24 -7.69
N CYS A 42 2.60 17.33 -8.83
CA CYS A 42 3.66 18.34 -9.06
C CYS A 42 3.14 19.77 -9.03
N GLY A 43 1.83 20.00 -9.21
CA GLY A 43 1.26 21.31 -9.35
C GLY A 43 1.95 22.09 -10.47
N ALA A 44 2.32 23.33 -10.22
CA ALA A 44 3.07 24.18 -11.17
C ALA A 44 4.59 23.87 -11.19
N GLY A 45 5.04 22.71 -10.65
CA GLY A 45 6.42 22.25 -10.79
C GLY A 45 7.41 22.74 -9.75
N ARG A 46 6.92 23.13 -8.55
CA ARG A 46 7.74 23.72 -7.47
C ARG A 46 9.03 22.95 -7.18
N TYR A 47 9.00 21.62 -7.20
CA TYR A 47 10.14 20.77 -6.82
C TYR A 47 10.95 20.24 -8.01
N LEU A 48 10.45 20.30 -9.24
CA LEU A 48 11.14 19.77 -10.43
C LEU A 48 12.60 20.25 -10.58
N PRO A 49 12.95 21.52 -10.30
CA PRO A 49 14.34 21.98 -10.41
C PRO A 49 15.31 21.26 -9.48
N TYR A 50 14.81 20.67 -8.38
CA TYR A 50 15.62 20.04 -7.32
C TYR A 50 15.60 18.51 -7.40
N LEU A 51 14.64 17.93 -8.11
CA LEU A 51 14.51 16.47 -8.24
C LEU A 51 15.51 15.86 -9.25
N GLY A 52 16.18 16.68 -10.07
CA GLY A 52 17.09 16.20 -11.12
C GLY A 52 16.35 15.65 -12.33
N ARG A 53 17.12 15.07 -13.28
CA ARG A 53 16.57 14.55 -14.55
C ARG A 53 17.05 13.11 -14.79
N PRO A 54 16.26 12.28 -15.52
CA PRO A 54 14.92 12.56 -16.06
C PRO A 54 13.85 12.62 -14.97
N ALA A 55 12.88 13.56 -15.09
CA ALA A 55 11.78 13.72 -14.15
C ALA A 55 10.42 13.78 -14.86
N ILE A 56 9.43 13.14 -14.28
CA ILE A 56 8.02 13.19 -14.68
C ILE A 56 7.29 14.13 -13.73
N ALA A 57 6.67 15.17 -14.30
CA ALA A 57 5.67 16.00 -13.64
C ALA A 57 4.32 15.30 -13.79
N PHE A 58 3.79 14.79 -12.68
CA PHE A 58 2.52 14.05 -12.65
C PHE A 58 1.51 14.81 -11.82
N ASP A 59 0.38 15.17 -12.41
CA ASP A 59 -0.71 15.85 -11.72
C ASP A 59 -2.08 15.44 -12.31
N ALA A 60 -3.11 15.58 -11.54
CA ALA A 60 -4.48 15.34 -11.98
C ALA A 60 -5.06 16.53 -12.76
N SER A 61 -4.59 17.76 -12.44
CA SER A 61 -5.05 19.01 -13.07
C SER A 61 -4.25 19.32 -14.34
N SER A 62 -4.96 19.42 -15.46
CA SER A 62 -4.37 19.85 -16.74
C SER A 62 -3.88 21.29 -16.67
N VAL A 63 -4.58 22.16 -15.96
CA VAL A 63 -4.23 23.58 -15.79
C VAL A 63 -2.91 23.72 -15.04
N MET A 64 -2.70 22.93 -13.98
CA MET A 64 -1.45 22.89 -13.23
C MET A 64 -0.29 22.36 -14.10
N LEU A 65 -0.53 21.32 -14.89
CA LEU A 65 0.48 20.79 -15.82
C LEU A 65 0.85 21.77 -16.94
N ASP A 66 -0.10 22.57 -17.43
CA ASP A 66 0.18 23.60 -18.45
C ASP A 66 1.04 24.72 -17.88
N ALA A 67 0.77 25.15 -16.63
CA ALA A 67 1.63 26.11 -15.93
C ALA A 67 3.04 25.53 -15.68
N CYS A 68 3.10 24.26 -15.28
CA CYS A 68 4.35 23.55 -15.08
C CYS A 68 5.16 23.45 -16.39
N ARG A 69 4.51 23.12 -17.50
CA ARG A 69 5.13 23.02 -18.84
C ARG A 69 5.68 24.37 -19.32
N ALA A 70 4.98 25.44 -19.08
CA ALA A 70 5.45 26.77 -19.41
C ALA A 70 6.73 27.15 -18.63
N ALA A 71 6.84 26.72 -17.38
CA ALA A 71 8.00 27.00 -16.51
C ALA A 71 9.18 26.04 -16.76
N PHE A 72 8.93 24.77 -17.11
CA PHE A 72 9.95 23.70 -17.21
C PHE A 72 9.80 22.87 -18.50
N PRO A 73 9.99 23.45 -19.69
CA PRO A 73 9.64 22.80 -20.98
C PRO A 73 10.32 21.46 -21.25
N ASP A 74 11.42 21.15 -20.56
CA ASP A 74 12.18 19.91 -20.77
C ASP A 74 11.78 18.74 -19.84
N ALA A 75 10.76 18.88 -18.98
CA ALA A 75 10.26 17.77 -18.16
C ALA A 75 9.31 16.88 -18.96
N LEU A 76 9.05 15.68 -18.45
CA LEU A 76 8.00 14.80 -18.98
C LEU A 76 6.69 15.10 -18.24
N TYR A 77 5.58 15.16 -18.96
CA TYR A 77 4.28 15.52 -18.39
C TYR A 77 3.29 14.39 -18.54
N VAL A 78 2.67 13.98 -17.45
CA VAL A 78 1.63 12.95 -17.44
C VAL A 78 0.48 13.43 -16.58
N GLN A 79 -0.69 13.56 -17.17
CA GLN A 79 -1.94 13.79 -16.43
C GLN A 79 -2.50 12.45 -15.95
N GLY A 80 -2.90 12.38 -14.68
CA GLY A 80 -3.47 11.16 -14.14
C GLY A 80 -3.84 11.27 -12.66
N ASP A 81 -4.43 10.20 -12.15
CA ASP A 81 -4.81 10.04 -10.76
C ASP A 81 -3.69 9.31 -9.99
N VAL A 82 -3.32 9.85 -8.82
CA VAL A 82 -2.31 9.25 -7.93
C VAL A 82 -2.72 7.87 -7.41
N GLU A 83 -4.01 7.55 -7.44
CA GLU A 83 -4.53 6.24 -7.07
C GLU A 83 -4.39 5.19 -8.19
N ARG A 84 -4.07 5.64 -9.43
CA ARG A 84 -3.94 4.75 -10.60
C ARG A 84 -2.89 5.26 -11.58
N LEU A 85 -1.67 4.86 -11.38
CA LEU A 85 -0.52 5.35 -12.13
C LEU A 85 -0.40 4.66 -13.51
N PRO A 86 -0.32 5.40 -14.63
CA PRO A 86 -0.29 4.85 -15.99
C PRO A 86 1.10 4.39 -16.40
N PHE A 87 1.88 3.82 -15.48
CA PHE A 87 3.25 3.38 -15.74
C PHE A 87 3.36 1.86 -15.66
N THR A 88 4.31 1.30 -16.38
CA THR A 88 4.61 -0.13 -16.32
C THR A 88 5.31 -0.48 -15.00
N ARG A 89 5.23 -1.76 -14.62
CA ARG A 89 5.88 -2.27 -13.41
C ARG A 89 7.38 -1.98 -13.43
N GLY A 90 7.91 -1.41 -12.33
CA GLY A 90 9.33 -1.19 -12.12
C GLY A 90 9.96 -0.15 -13.03
N SER A 91 9.19 0.71 -13.72
CA SER A 91 9.71 1.69 -14.68
C SER A 91 10.14 3.01 -14.05
N VAL A 92 9.80 3.27 -12.79
CA VAL A 92 10.09 4.52 -12.09
C VAL A 92 11.17 4.28 -11.03
N GLY A 93 12.22 5.08 -11.02
CA GLY A 93 13.39 4.93 -10.17
C GLY A 93 13.32 5.67 -8.83
N GLY A 94 12.31 6.50 -8.61
CA GLY A 94 12.06 7.19 -7.33
C GLY A 94 10.80 8.03 -7.38
N ALA A 95 10.08 8.14 -6.25
CA ALA A 95 8.86 8.92 -6.14
C ALA A 95 8.96 9.95 -5.02
N TRP A 96 8.67 11.19 -5.36
CA TRP A 96 8.49 12.32 -4.47
C TRP A 96 7.01 12.64 -4.38
N SER A 97 6.45 12.67 -3.18
CA SER A 97 5.06 12.97 -2.93
C SER A 97 4.93 13.99 -1.81
N TRP A 98 4.80 15.24 -2.18
CA TRP A 98 4.75 16.32 -1.23
C TRP A 98 3.35 16.94 -1.21
N MET A 99 2.63 16.75 -0.10
CA MET A 99 1.26 17.24 0.10
C MET A 99 0.27 16.78 -0.98
N THR A 100 0.43 15.53 -1.45
CA THR A 100 -0.42 14.96 -2.49
C THR A 100 -1.31 13.85 -1.95
N HIS A 101 -0.72 12.83 -1.29
CA HIS A 101 -1.48 11.71 -0.75
C HIS A 101 -2.44 12.09 0.38
N LEU A 102 -2.34 13.28 0.93
CA LEU A 102 -3.33 13.85 1.85
C LEU A 102 -4.70 14.11 1.19
N HIS A 103 -4.76 14.12 -0.16
CA HIS A 103 -6.02 14.24 -0.90
C HIS A 103 -6.66 12.88 -1.25
N VAL A 104 -6.03 11.79 -0.81
CA VAL A 104 -6.56 10.42 -0.94
C VAL A 104 -7.21 10.02 0.39
N ALA A 105 -8.44 9.48 0.32
CA ALA A 105 -9.12 8.97 1.51
C ALA A 105 -8.28 7.89 2.21
N ARG A 106 -8.33 7.86 3.55
CA ARG A 106 -7.45 6.99 4.34
C ARG A 106 -7.61 5.50 4.00
N ASP A 107 -8.84 5.07 3.79
CA ASP A 107 -9.18 3.69 3.40
C ASP A 107 -8.70 3.32 1.98
N ARG A 108 -8.50 4.31 1.09
CA ARG A 108 -8.02 4.15 -0.28
C ARG A 108 -6.51 4.27 -0.42
N LEU A 109 -5.84 4.92 0.54
CA LEU A 109 -4.38 5.09 0.50
C LEU A 109 -3.60 3.77 0.37
N PRO A 110 -3.98 2.65 1.04
CA PRO A 110 -3.28 1.38 0.84
C PRO A 110 -3.23 0.94 -0.62
N MET A 111 -4.33 1.11 -1.37
CA MET A 111 -4.39 0.74 -2.79
C MET A 111 -3.64 1.73 -3.69
N ALA A 112 -3.64 3.02 -3.38
CA ALA A 112 -2.80 4.01 -4.07
C ALA A 112 -1.31 3.68 -3.91
N LEU A 113 -0.89 3.31 -2.70
CA LEU A 113 0.50 2.90 -2.42
C LEU A 113 0.83 1.50 -2.99
N TRP A 114 -0.14 0.58 -3.08
CA TRP A 114 0.00 -0.68 -3.81
C TRP A 114 0.34 -0.43 -5.28
N ASP A 115 -0.35 0.52 -5.94
CA ASP A 115 -0.07 0.87 -7.33
C ASP A 115 1.26 1.61 -7.48
N LEU A 116 1.61 2.48 -6.54
CA LEU A 116 2.92 3.12 -6.48
C LEU A 116 4.04 2.07 -6.32
N HIS A 117 3.88 1.09 -5.43
CA HIS A 117 4.83 0.00 -5.25
C HIS A 117 5.01 -0.81 -6.54
N ARG A 118 3.95 -1.02 -7.31
CA ARG A 118 3.98 -1.71 -8.60
C ARG A 118 4.87 -0.97 -9.61
N VAL A 119 4.75 0.34 -9.72
CA VAL A 119 5.46 1.13 -10.74
C VAL A 119 6.91 1.45 -10.37
N LEU A 120 7.25 1.47 -9.10
CA LEU A 120 8.61 1.72 -8.65
C LEU A 120 9.52 0.51 -8.86
N ALA A 121 10.78 0.76 -9.24
CA ALA A 121 11.83 -0.26 -9.27
C ALA A 121 12.17 -0.74 -7.85
N VAL A 122 12.64 -1.98 -7.69
CA VAL A 122 13.16 -2.46 -6.39
C VAL A 122 14.35 -1.60 -5.97
N GLY A 123 14.35 -1.13 -4.73
CA GLY A 123 15.36 -0.21 -4.21
C GLY A 123 15.09 1.26 -4.49
N ALA A 124 14.03 1.60 -5.22
CA ALA A 124 13.66 2.98 -5.50
C ALA A 124 13.27 3.72 -4.21
N PRO A 125 13.82 4.91 -3.94
CA PRO A 125 13.41 5.74 -2.82
C PRO A 125 12.00 6.29 -3.04
N PHE A 126 11.25 6.35 -1.96
CA PHE A 126 9.95 7.00 -1.86
C PHE A 126 9.97 7.97 -0.67
N GLU A 127 9.56 9.19 -0.92
CA GLU A 127 9.41 10.19 0.13
C GLU A 127 8.02 10.79 0.08
N VAL A 128 7.34 10.79 1.22
CA VAL A 128 5.98 11.28 1.35
C VAL A 128 5.86 12.27 2.49
N GLN A 129 5.13 13.36 2.25
CA GLN A 129 4.67 14.28 3.28
C GLN A 129 3.16 14.48 3.16
N VAL A 130 2.49 14.41 4.31
CA VAL A 130 1.05 14.60 4.49
C VAL A 130 0.78 15.46 5.72
N LEU A 131 -0.47 15.81 5.99
CA LEU A 131 -0.89 16.47 7.23
C LEU A 131 -0.89 15.46 8.40
N GLU A 132 -0.48 15.93 9.58
CA GLU A 132 -0.61 15.22 10.85
C GLU A 132 -2.07 15.32 11.35
N GLY A 133 -2.56 14.25 11.97
CA GLY A 133 -3.86 14.26 12.65
C GLY A 133 -4.80 13.13 12.24
N GLU A 134 -6.06 13.26 12.65
CA GLU A 134 -7.14 12.29 12.38
C GLU A 134 -8.30 12.92 11.60
N TYR A 135 -8.16 14.14 11.11
CA TYR A 135 -9.15 14.80 10.28
C TYR A 135 -9.28 14.08 8.91
N GLU A 136 -10.51 13.99 8.44
CA GLU A 136 -10.82 13.52 7.08
C GLU A 136 -12.10 14.18 6.57
N GLY A 137 -12.01 14.91 5.45
CA GLY A 137 -13.15 15.62 4.84
C GLY A 137 -12.73 16.79 3.93
N ASP A 138 -13.74 17.54 3.46
CA ASP A 138 -13.61 18.61 2.44
C ASP A 138 -13.62 20.03 3.03
N ALA A 139 -13.56 20.19 4.34
CA ALA A 139 -13.60 21.49 5.02
C ALA A 139 -12.51 21.59 6.07
N LEU A 140 -11.26 21.71 5.64
CA LEU A 140 -10.13 21.95 6.53
C LEU A 140 -10.09 23.43 6.91
N ASP A 141 -10.01 23.74 8.22
CA ASP A 141 -9.86 25.09 8.73
C ASP A 141 -8.58 25.74 8.16
N GLY A 142 -8.71 26.94 7.59
CA GLY A 142 -7.59 27.64 6.95
C GLY A 142 -7.31 27.22 5.51
N ASP A 143 -8.12 26.35 4.90
CA ASP A 143 -8.02 26.06 3.47
C ASP A 143 -8.40 27.29 2.62
N GLU A 144 -7.41 27.93 2.01
CA GLU A 144 -7.59 29.13 1.18
C GLU A 144 -8.36 28.86 -0.11
N VAL A 145 -8.38 27.61 -0.59
CA VAL A 145 -9.03 27.24 -1.86
C VAL A 145 -10.48 26.82 -1.63
N GLY A 146 -10.76 26.13 -0.53
CA GLY A 146 -12.06 25.61 -0.13
C GLY A 146 -12.56 24.43 -1.02
N GLY A 147 -13.15 23.44 -0.39
CA GLY A 147 -13.74 22.29 -1.07
C GLY A 147 -12.73 21.21 -1.51
N ARG A 148 -11.46 21.31 -1.12
CA ARG A 148 -10.49 20.23 -1.28
C ARG A 148 -10.71 19.17 -0.19
N PHE A 149 -10.62 17.91 -0.57
CA PHE A 149 -10.60 16.82 0.41
C PHE A 149 -9.23 16.71 1.05
N PHE A 150 -9.20 16.49 2.36
CA PHE A 150 -7.97 16.27 3.13
C PHE A 150 -8.13 15.07 4.07
N ALA A 151 -7.07 14.29 4.18
CA ALA A 151 -6.91 13.23 5.17
C ALA A 151 -5.63 13.46 5.98
N GLY A 152 -5.79 13.72 7.27
CA GLY A 152 -4.69 13.76 8.24
C GLY A 152 -4.23 12.35 8.63
N TRP A 153 -2.95 12.19 8.97
CA TRP A 153 -2.36 10.89 9.29
C TRP A 153 -1.61 10.93 10.61
N ARG A 154 -1.95 10.05 11.53
CA ARG A 154 -1.08 9.75 12.65
C ARG A 154 0.23 9.13 12.15
N PRO A 155 1.39 9.51 12.72
CA PRO A 155 2.69 9.00 12.26
C PRO A 155 2.79 7.47 12.28
N ASP A 156 2.33 6.83 13.38
CA ASP A 156 2.34 5.39 13.54
C ASP A 156 1.49 4.66 12.48
N ARG A 157 0.29 5.19 12.18
CA ARG A 157 -0.59 4.62 11.15
C ARG A 157 -0.04 4.81 9.74
N LEU A 158 0.51 5.99 9.42
CA LEU A 158 1.17 6.23 8.14
C LEU A 158 2.34 5.24 7.94
N GLY A 159 3.16 5.04 8.97
CA GLY A 159 4.25 4.08 8.95
C GLY A 159 3.77 2.64 8.68
N ASP A 160 2.69 2.20 9.34
CA ASP A 160 2.11 0.87 9.12
C ASP A 160 1.56 0.70 7.69
N VAL A 161 0.89 1.71 7.14
CA VAL A 161 0.33 1.67 5.78
C VAL A 161 1.43 1.64 4.74
N VAL A 162 2.47 2.47 4.89
CA VAL A 162 3.63 2.48 3.99
C VAL A 162 4.39 1.14 4.07
N ALA A 163 4.61 0.61 5.27
CA ALA A 163 5.24 -0.71 5.44
C ALA A 163 4.36 -1.83 4.83
N GLY A 164 3.05 -1.80 5.06
CA GLY A 164 2.07 -2.70 4.46
C GLY A 164 2.10 -2.66 2.93
N ALA A 165 2.23 -1.49 2.35
CA ALA A 165 2.38 -1.31 0.91
C ALA A 165 3.73 -1.80 0.34
N GLY A 166 4.58 -2.41 1.16
CA GLY A 166 5.83 -3.05 0.71
C GLY A 166 7.03 -2.12 0.63
N PHE A 167 7.00 -1.04 1.37
CA PHE A 167 8.15 -0.14 1.52
C PHE A 167 8.87 -0.39 2.84
N ALA A 168 10.19 -0.43 2.82
CA ALA A 168 11.01 -0.39 4.03
C ALA A 168 11.12 1.06 4.49
N VAL A 169 10.46 1.39 5.60
CA VAL A 169 10.57 2.70 6.25
C VAL A 169 11.98 2.84 6.81
N GLU A 170 12.65 3.95 6.53
CA GLU A 170 14.01 4.21 7.01
C GLU A 170 13.99 4.62 8.49
N ASP A 171 14.91 4.06 9.27
CA ASP A 171 15.02 4.36 10.69
C ASP A 171 15.19 5.86 10.94
N GLY A 172 14.42 6.39 11.89
CA GLY A 172 14.45 7.82 12.24
C GLY A 172 13.97 8.77 11.14
N SER A 173 13.40 8.26 10.03
CA SER A 173 12.88 9.11 8.95
C SER A 173 11.47 9.62 9.16
N LEU A 174 10.69 8.93 9.99
CA LEU A 174 9.36 9.36 10.38
C LEU A 174 9.49 10.54 11.35
N SER A 175 9.03 11.69 10.93
CA SER A 175 9.15 12.94 11.69
C SER A 175 7.87 13.76 11.60
N VAL A 176 7.57 14.49 12.67
CA VAL A 176 6.48 15.45 12.76
C VAL A 176 7.07 16.84 12.90
N SER A 177 6.59 17.81 12.14
CA SER A 177 7.01 19.20 12.20
C SER A 177 5.80 20.11 11.98
N GLY A 178 5.34 20.76 13.04
CA GLY A 178 4.07 21.48 13.02
C GLY A 178 2.91 20.51 12.80
N ASP A 179 2.14 20.74 11.77
CA ASP A 179 1.01 19.94 11.32
C ASP A 179 1.35 18.96 10.18
N GLU A 180 2.64 18.69 9.95
CA GLU A 180 3.12 17.86 8.85
C GLU A 180 3.78 16.58 9.37
N VAL A 181 3.44 15.43 8.76
CA VAL A 181 4.15 14.16 8.90
C VAL A 181 4.93 13.87 7.64
N ARG A 182 6.20 13.58 7.82
CA ARG A 182 7.12 13.19 6.74
C ARG A 182 7.69 11.80 7.01
N LEU A 183 7.85 11.01 5.93
CA LEU A 183 8.42 9.68 5.97
C LEU A 183 9.27 9.42 4.74
N ARG A 184 10.44 8.78 4.93
CA ARG A 184 11.29 8.25 3.86
C ARG A 184 11.27 6.73 3.91
N ALA A 185 11.15 6.13 2.73
CA ALA A 185 11.12 4.69 2.59
C ALA A 185 11.80 4.24 1.28
N VAL A 186 12.01 2.95 1.15
CA VAL A 186 12.58 2.33 -0.04
C VAL A 186 11.67 1.19 -0.48
N ARG A 187 11.37 1.10 -1.77
CA ARG A 187 10.58 0.01 -2.33
C ARG A 187 11.30 -1.32 -2.15
N SER A 188 10.73 -2.21 -1.34
CA SER A 188 11.28 -3.54 -1.07
C SER A 188 10.86 -4.56 -2.13
N ARG A 189 11.67 -5.61 -2.33
CA ARG A 189 11.27 -6.78 -3.12
C ARG A 189 10.30 -7.63 -2.31
N THR A 190 9.02 -7.24 -2.32
CA THR A 190 7.95 -7.88 -1.56
C THR A 190 6.60 -7.70 -2.25
N LEU A 191 5.53 -8.07 -1.56
CA LEU A 191 4.14 -7.78 -1.97
C LEU A 191 3.59 -6.62 -1.16
N ALA A 192 2.90 -5.72 -1.81
CA ALA A 192 2.05 -4.72 -1.16
C ALA A 192 0.75 -5.38 -0.65
N ASP A 193 0.22 -4.86 0.45
CA ASP A 193 -1.11 -5.22 0.92
C ASP A 193 -2.15 -4.73 -0.10
N THR A 194 -3.17 -5.54 -0.35
CA THR A 194 -4.38 -5.14 -1.09
C THR A 194 -5.52 -5.12 -0.10
N VAL A 195 -5.78 -3.96 0.48
CA VAL A 195 -6.73 -3.78 1.59
C VAL A 195 -7.47 -2.45 1.45
N GLY A 196 -8.69 -2.37 1.99
CA GLY A 196 -9.55 -1.20 1.99
C GLY A 196 -10.75 -1.41 2.90
N GLU A 197 -11.69 -0.47 2.89
CA GLU A 197 -12.94 -0.63 3.61
C GLU A 197 -13.82 -1.77 3.07
N GLY A 198 -14.78 -2.21 3.88
CA GLY A 198 -15.81 -3.16 3.48
C GLY A 198 -15.31 -4.56 3.16
N MET A 199 -14.09 -4.91 3.58
CA MET A 199 -13.59 -6.28 3.40
C MET A 199 -14.46 -7.28 4.18
N ARG A 200 -15.06 -8.21 3.46
CA ARG A 200 -15.72 -9.36 4.06
C ARG A 200 -14.70 -10.31 4.70
N MET A 201 -13.53 -10.48 4.07
CA MET A 201 -12.47 -11.31 4.59
C MET A 201 -11.09 -10.71 4.27
N LEU A 202 -10.22 -10.66 5.27
CA LEU A 202 -8.79 -10.37 5.08
C LEU A 202 -8.01 -11.68 5.09
N VAL A 203 -7.37 -12.02 3.99
CA VAL A 203 -6.45 -13.16 3.90
C VAL A 203 -5.07 -12.73 4.36
N CYS A 204 -4.52 -13.41 5.37
CA CYS A 204 -3.18 -13.17 5.87
C CYS A 204 -2.27 -14.37 5.58
N GLY A 205 -1.28 -14.18 4.70
CA GLY A 205 -0.21 -15.15 4.44
C GLY A 205 0.87 -15.12 5.53
N VAL A 206 1.85 -16.02 5.42
CA VAL A 206 3.03 -16.02 6.31
C VAL A 206 3.98 -14.91 5.84
N ASN A 207 4.47 -15.02 4.63
CA ASN A 207 5.32 -14.04 3.96
C ASN A 207 5.36 -14.32 2.45
N PRO A 208 5.71 -13.34 1.61
CA PRO A 208 5.86 -13.57 0.18
C PRO A 208 7.03 -14.53 -0.12
N SER A 209 6.85 -15.43 -1.07
CA SER A 209 7.99 -16.06 -1.72
C SER A 209 8.67 -15.06 -2.66
N LEU A 210 9.98 -15.24 -2.95
CA LEU A 210 10.66 -14.41 -3.95
C LEU A 210 9.94 -14.44 -5.30
N TYR A 211 9.40 -15.60 -5.70
CA TYR A 211 8.62 -15.73 -6.92
C TYR A 211 7.35 -14.85 -6.90
N SER A 212 6.60 -14.86 -5.80
CA SER A 212 5.39 -14.05 -5.66
C SER A 212 5.71 -12.55 -5.65
N ALA A 213 6.80 -12.15 -4.98
CA ALA A 213 7.28 -10.77 -4.96
C ALA A 213 7.61 -10.26 -6.38
N ASP A 214 8.30 -11.08 -7.19
CA ASP A 214 8.64 -10.74 -8.57
C ASP A 214 7.40 -10.71 -9.48
N ALA A 215 6.48 -11.66 -9.30
CA ALA A 215 5.22 -11.72 -10.04
C ALA A 215 4.24 -10.59 -9.65
N GLY A 216 4.39 -10.06 -8.41
CA GLY A 216 3.55 -8.98 -7.87
C GLY A 216 2.16 -9.44 -7.43
N GLY A 217 1.99 -10.70 -7.14
CA GLY A 217 0.74 -11.27 -6.64
C GLY A 217 0.99 -12.37 -5.61
N GLY A 218 0.18 -12.40 -4.56
CA GLY A 218 0.24 -13.44 -3.55
C GLY A 218 -0.08 -14.82 -4.13
N TYR A 219 0.56 -15.86 -3.59
CA TYR A 219 0.33 -17.25 -3.99
C TYR A 219 0.55 -17.56 -5.49
N ALA A 220 1.34 -16.72 -6.18
CA ALA A 220 1.55 -16.82 -7.63
C ALA A 220 2.40 -18.03 -8.08
N ARG A 221 3.15 -18.66 -7.15
CA ARG A 221 4.04 -19.77 -7.48
C ARG A 221 3.27 -20.92 -8.16
N PRO A 222 3.76 -21.48 -9.28
CA PRO A 222 3.17 -22.65 -9.90
C PRO A 222 2.98 -23.78 -8.88
N GLY A 223 1.80 -24.44 -8.91
CA GLY A 223 1.43 -25.47 -7.95
C GLY A 223 0.88 -24.95 -6.61
N ASN A 224 0.83 -23.64 -6.35
CA ASN A 224 0.09 -23.10 -5.23
C ASN A 224 -1.43 -23.21 -5.50
N ARG A 225 -2.17 -23.68 -4.52
CA ARG A 225 -3.60 -24.00 -4.67
C ARG A 225 -4.55 -22.96 -4.08
N PHE A 226 -4.02 -21.80 -3.65
CA PHE A 226 -4.86 -20.73 -3.08
C PHE A 226 -5.90 -20.25 -4.10
N TRP A 227 -5.45 -19.75 -5.25
CA TRP A 227 -6.36 -19.20 -6.26
C TRP A 227 -7.31 -20.26 -6.85
N PRO A 228 -6.87 -21.48 -7.20
CA PRO A 228 -7.80 -22.53 -7.58
C PRO A 228 -8.86 -22.83 -6.51
N ALA A 229 -8.50 -22.84 -5.23
CA ALA A 229 -9.46 -23.07 -4.15
C ALA A 229 -10.41 -21.89 -3.97
N ALA A 230 -9.94 -20.64 -4.10
CA ALA A 230 -10.76 -19.42 -4.00
C ALA A 230 -11.78 -19.31 -5.15
N LEU A 231 -11.37 -19.65 -6.38
CA LEU A 231 -12.26 -19.75 -7.55
C LEU A 231 -13.32 -20.85 -7.35
N GLN A 232 -12.91 -22.06 -6.94
CA GLN A 232 -13.83 -23.17 -6.68
C GLN A 232 -14.75 -22.89 -5.50
N ALA A 233 -14.33 -22.08 -4.54
CA ALA A 233 -15.17 -21.61 -3.43
C ALA A 233 -16.20 -20.55 -3.85
N GLY A 234 -16.05 -19.94 -5.03
CA GLY A 234 -16.90 -18.85 -5.51
C GLY A 234 -16.63 -17.50 -4.82
N ILE A 235 -15.44 -17.35 -4.21
CA ILE A 235 -15.05 -16.13 -3.47
C ILE A 235 -14.49 -15.07 -4.42
N VAL A 236 -13.82 -15.49 -5.48
CA VAL A 236 -13.21 -14.60 -6.49
C VAL A 236 -13.64 -14.98 -7.89
N GLY A 237 -13.65 -14.02 -8.82
CA GLY A 237 -14.00 -14.23 -10.22
C GLY A 237 -12.80 -14.41 -11.14
N LYS A 238 -11.59 -13.97 -10.73
CA LYS A 238 -10.38 -14.00 -11.55
C LYS A 238 -9.23 -14.72 -10.84
N ASP A 239 -8.42 -15.43 -11.63
CA ASP A 239 -7.19 -16.09 -11.13
C ASP A 239 -6.08 -15.04 -10.94
N ARG A 240 -5.45 -15.05 -9.78
CA ARG A 240 -4.26 -14.23 -9.44
C ARG A 240 -4.42 -12.72 -9.64
N ASP A 241 -5.62 -12.20 -9.40
CA ASP A 241 -5.93 -10.78 -9.44
C ASP A 241 -6.35 -10.28 -8.05
N PRO A 242 -5.39 -9.87 -7.19
CA PRO A 242 -5.69 -9.42 -5.84
C PRO A 242 -6.45 -8.09 -5.80
N ALA A 243 -6.32 -7.23 -6.81
CA ALA A 243 -7.08 -5.99 -6.89
C ALA A 243 -8.55 -6.27 -7.21
N ASP A 244 -8.85 -7.17 -8.15
CA ASP A 244 -10.21 -7.62 -8.42
C ASP A 244 -10.81 -8.34 -7.20
N ALA A 245 -10.03 -9.17 -6.52
CA ALA A 245 -10.46 -9.87 -5.30
C ALA A 245 -10.92 -8.90 -4.21
N LEU A 246 -10.22 -7.79 -4.02
CA LEU A 246 -10.64 -6.73 -3.10
C LEU A 246 -11.84 -5.95 -3.63
N CYS A 247 -11.69 -5.34 -4.82
CA CYS A 247 -12.64 -4.34 -5.30
C CYS A 247 -14.01 -4.94 -5.70
N ALA A 248 -14.02 -6.14 -6.29
CA ALA A 248 -15.26 -6.78 -6.75
C ALA A 248 -15.86 -7.75 -5.72
N HIS A 249 -15.04 -8.28 -4.82
CA HIS A 249 -15.46 -9.38 -3.94
C HIS A 249 -15.26 -9.10 -2.45
N GLY A 250 -14.56 -8.02 -2.05
CA GLY A 250 -14.30 -7.72 -0.65
C GLY A 250 -13.30 -8.69 0.01
N MET A 251 -12.42 -9.33 -0.77
CA MET A 251 -11.34 -10.17 -0.24
C MET A 251 -10.01 -9.40 -0.25
N GLY A 252 -9.62 -8.87 0.91
CA GLY A 252 -8.31 -8.24 1.08
C GLY A 252 -7.19 -9.24 1.30
N MET A 253 -5.94 -8.83 1.05
CA MET A 253 -4.76 -9.69 1.23
C MET A 253 -3.61 -8.94 1.91
N THR A 254 -2.98 -9.59 2.87
CA THR A 254 -1.76 -9.15 3.56
C THR A 254 -0.87 -10.36 3.91
N ASP A 255 0.30 -10.11 4.47
CA ASP A 255 1.19 -11.13 5.02
C ASP A 255 1.63 -10.72 6.43
N PHE A 256 1.87 -11.68 7.33
CA PHE A 256 2.48 -11.42 8.62
C PHE A 256 3.82 -10.69 8.45
N VAL A 257 4.69 -11.24 7.63
CA VAL A 257 6.04 -10.71 7.41
C VAL A 257 6.17 -10.21 5.99
N LYS A 258 6.57 -8.96 5.85
CA LYS A 258 6.72 -8.34 4.52
C LYS A 258 8.01 -8.74 3.82
N ARG A 259 9.01 -9.27 4.53
CA ARG A 259 10.26 -9.74 3.93
C ARG A 259 10.04 -11.01 3.10
N ALA A 260 10.28 -10.92 1.79
CA ALA A 260 10.22 -12.08 0.92
C ALA A 260 11.40 -13.03 1.18
N THR A 261 11.12 -14.35 1.21
CA THR A 261 12.12 -15.39 1.44
C THR A 261 12.00 -16.52 0.42
N ARG A 262 12.99 -17.39 0.37
CA ARG A 262 12.92 -18.63 -0.44
C ARG A 262 11.96 -19.62 0.19
N THR A 263 11.98 -19.72 1.52
CA THR A 263 11.13 -20.62 2.31
C THR A 263 10.61 -19.90 3.56
N ALA A 264 9.42 -20.25 4.02
CA ALA A 264 8.85 -19.70 5.25
C ALA A 264 9.66 -20.02 6.52
N ALA A 265 10.55 -21.01 6.47
CA ALA A 265 11.43 -21.39 7.59
C ALA A 265 12.51 -20.34 7.88
N GLU A 266 12.76 -19.40 6.96
CA GLU A 266 13.71 -18.30 7.14
C GLU A 266 13.13 -17.14 7.96
N VAL A 267 11.83 -17.18 8.25
CA VAL A 267 11.16 -16.13 9.04
C VAL A 267 11.42 -16.38 10.53
N THR A 268 11.89 -15.35 11.21
CA THR A 268 12.21 -15.41 12.64
C THR A 268 10.97 -15.20 13.52
N VAL A 269 11.05 -15.60 14.79
CA VAL A 269 9.97 -15.40 15.77
C VAL A 269 9.66 -13.92 15.97
N ASP A 270 10.70 -13.07 15.99
CA ASP A 270 10.51 -11.63 16.20
C ASP A 270 9.84 -10.97 14.99
N GLU A 271 10.14 -11.42 13.75
CA GLU A 271 9.42 -10.97 12.57
C GLU A 271 7.92 -11.37 12.62
N TYR A 272 7.61 -12.57 13.12
CA TYR A 272 6.22 -13.00 13.33
C TYR A 272 5.50 -12.11 14.36
N ARG A 273 6.14 -11.79 15.49
CA ARG A 273 5.57 -10.92 16.53
C ARG A 273 5.29 -9.53 16.01
N TYR A 274 6.31 -8.90 15.41
CA TYR A 274 6.17 -7.57 14.80
C TYR A 274 5.07 -7.55 13.74
N GLY A 275 5.03 -8.57 12.88
CA GLY A 275 4.03 -8.70 11.83
C GLY A 275 2.62 -8.92 12.38
N PHE A 276 2.47 -9.69 13.46
CA PHE A 276 1.19 -9.88 14.13
C PHE A 276 0.65 -8.56 14.67
N ASP A 277 1.49 -7.79 15.37
CA ASP A 277 1.09 -6.48 15.92
C ASP A 277 0.68 -5.50 14.82
N ARG A 278 1.39 -5.49 13.67
CA ARG A 278 1.01 -4.68 12.50
C ARG A 278 -0.35 -5.12 11.93
N VAL A 279 -0.54 -6.42 11.73
CA VAL A 279 -1.81 -6.95 11.19
C VAL A 279 -2.96 -6.69 12.17
N GLU A 280 -2.74 -6.80 13.47
CA GLU A 280 -3.74 -6.49 14.48
C GLU A 280 -4.17 -5.01 14.43
N ARG A 281 -3.22 -4.06 14.28
CA ARG A 281 -3.53 -2.63 14.09
C ARG A 281 -4.29 -2.37 12.79
N LEU A 282 -3.91 -3.05 11.69
CA LEU A 282 -4.60 -3.00 10.40
C LEU A 282 -6.06 -3.48 10.53
N VAL A 283 -6.28 -4.60 11.21
CA VAL A 283 -7.62 -5.17 11.46
C VAL A 283 -8.46 -4.24 12.33
N ARG A 284 -7.89 -3.67 13.39
CA ARG A 284 -8.59 -2.68 14.24
C ARG A 284 -9.02 -1.45 13.45
N TRP A 285 -8.25 -1.06 12.45
CA TRP A 285 -8.56 0.10 11.63
C TRP A 285 -9.60 -0.20 10.56
N LEU A 286 -9.39 -1.22 9.73
CA LEU A 286 -10.24 -1.50 8.56
C LEU A 286 -11.43 -2.42 8.85
N GLN A 287 -11.47 -3.05 10.02
CA GLN A 287 -12.59 -3.86 10.52
C GLN A 287 -13.15 -4.89 9.51
N PRO A 288 -12.31 -5.77 8.92
CA PRO A 288 -12.81 -6.81 8.01
C PRO A 288 -13.82 -7.73 8.73
N GLY A 289 -14.73 -8.38 7.99
CA GLY A 289 -15.69 -9.32 8.58
C GLY A 289 -15.02 -10.48 9.34
N ALA A 290 -13.91 -11.03 8.77
CA ALA A 290 -13.05 -12.02 9.43
C ALA A 290 -11.62 -11.94 8.90
N VAL A 291 -10.67 -12.55 9.61
CA VAL A 291 -9.28 -12.71 9.14
C VAL A 291 -8.99 -14.20 8.92
N CYS A 292 -8.58 -14.55 7.71
CA CYS A 292 -8.21 -15.93 7.33
C CYS A 292 -6.69 -16.07 7.21
N PHE A 293 -6.07 -16.75 8.18
CA PHE A 293 -4.63 -17.04 8.20
C PHE A 293 -4.33 -18.29 7.38
N VAL A 294 -3.50 -18.15 6.35
CA VAL A 294 -3.13 -19.25 5.45
C VAL A 294 -1.83 -19.91 5.90
N GLY A 295 -1.96 -21.07 6.52
CA GLY A 295 -0.88 -21.83 7.14
C GLY A 295 -0.83 -21.62 8.66
N LEU A 296 -0.70 -22.75 9.39
CA LEU A 296 -0.76 -22.74 10.85
C LEU A 296 0.50 -22.18 11.53
N SER A 297 1.63 -22.13 10.82
CA SER A 297 2.93 -21.83 11.45
C SER A 297 2.96 -20.42 12.07
N GLY A 298 2.50 -19.39 11.37
CA GLY A 298 2.46 -18.03 11.88
C GLY A 298 1.64 -17.92 13.15
N TRP A 299 0.39 -18.37 13.09
CA TRP A 299 -0.52 -18.36 14.24
C TRP A 299 0.02 -19.13 15.44
N ARG A 300 0.56 -20.34 15.20
CA ARG A 300 1.16 -21.16 16.24
C ARG A 300 2.38 -20.53 16.92
N THR A 301 3.11 -19.70 16.20
CA THR A 301 4.29 -19.03 16.73
C THR A 301 3.92 -17.89 17.69
N VAL A 302 2.83 -17.15 17.43
CA VAL A 302 2.54 -15.91 18.14
C VAL A 302 1.30 -15.95 19.03
N VAL A 303 0.31 -16.82 18.73
CA VAL A 303 -0.97 -16.85 19.45
C VAL A 303 -1.18 -18.17 20.19
N GLY A 304 -1.29 -19.27 19.46
CA GLY A 304 -1.67 -20.55 20.05
C GLY A 304 -0.84 -21.72 19.53
N PRO A 305 0.19 -22.21 20.26
CA PRO A 305 1.10 -23.25 19.77
C PRO A 305 0.42 -24.58 19.45
N ARG A 306 -0.78 -24.80 19.98
CA ARG A 306 -1.60 -26.01 19.75
C ARG A 306 -2.78 -25.75 18.81
N ALA A 307 -2.85 -24.61 18.14
CA ALA A 307 -3.95 -24.27 17.24
C ALA A 307 -4.11 -25.32 16.13
N VAL A 308 -5.35 -25.64 15.81
CA VAL A 308 -5.77 -26.51 14.70
C VAL A 308 -6.49 -25.69 13.64
N ALA A 309 -6.61 -26.24 12.42
CA ALA A 309 -7.34 -25.56 11.36
C ALA A 309 -8.83 -25.42 11.72
N GLY A 310 -9.38 -24.22 11.48
CA GLY A 310 -10.75 -23.85 11.82
C GLY A 310 -10.84 -22.45 12.41
N LEU A 311 -12.04 -22.10 12.89
CA LEU A 311 -12.28 -20.88 13.67
C LEU A 311 -11.51 -20.98 15.00
N GLN A 312 -10.80 -19.91 15.35
CA GLN A 312 -10.04 -19.87 16.60
C GLN A 312 -10.88 -19.24 17.71
N PRO A 313 -10.61 -19.62 18.99
CA PRO A 313 -11.24 -18.97 20.14
C PRO A 313 -10.73 -17.53 20.35
N GLU A 314 -9.50 -17.23 19.91
CA GLU A 314 -8.92 -15.90 19.98
C GLU A 314 -9.29 -15.07 18.77
N GLU A 315 -9.63 -13.80 18.99
CA GLU A 315 -9.84 -12.79 17.97
C GLU A 315 -8.55 -12.03 17.65
N ILE A 316 -8.52 -11.35 16.50
CA ILE A 316 -7.47 -10.39 16.16
C ILE A 316 -8.09 -9.03 15.89
N GLY A 317 -7.65 -8.01 16.62
CA GLY A 317 -8.19 -6.65 16.46
C GLY A 317 -9.70 -6.54 16.66
N GLY A 318 -10.32 -7.44 17.45
CA GLY A 318 -11.76 -7.53 17.66
C GLY A 318 -12.53 -8.19 16.50
N ARG A 319 -11.86 -8.96 15.65
CA ARG A 319 -12.48 -9.68 14.52
C ARG A 319 -12.19 -11.17 14.61
N PRO A 320 -13.16 -12.03 14.19
CA PRO A 320 -12.96 -13.49 14.16
C PRO A 320 -11.72 -13.89 13.38
N ALA A 321 -10.92 -14.81 13.94
CA ALA A 321 -9.75 -15.39 13.30
C ALA A 321 -10.02 -16.82 12.86
N TYR A 322 -9.81 -17.10 11.59
CA TYR A 322 -9.89 -18.45 11.01
C TYR A 322 -8.51 -18.87 10.53
N VAL A 323 -8.02 -20.03 10.95
CA VAL A 323 -6.73 -20.56 10.49
C VAL A 323 -6.96 -21.74 9.56
N MET A 324 -6.32 -21.75 8.41
CA MET A 324 -6.44 -22.83 7.44
C MET A 324 -5.09 -23.49 7.13
N PRO A 325 -5.08 -24.71 6.59
CA PRO A 325 -3.85 -25.37 6.12
C PRO A 325 -3.15 -24.54 5.04
N SER A 326 -1.82 -24.71 4.93
CA SER A 326 -1.04 -24.07 3.86
C SER A 326 -1.51 -24.53 2.48
N THR A 327 -1.66 -23.58 1.55
CA THR A 327 -2.01 -23.82 0.14
C THR A 327 -0.80 -24.15 -0.74
N SER A 328 0.40 -24.16 -0.17
CA SER A 328 1.64 -24.52 -0.89
C SER A 328 1.53 -25.90 -1.52
N GLY A 329 2.05 -26.06 -2.74
CA GLY A 329 2.18 -27.36 -3.39
C GLY A 329 3.00 -28.39 -2.61
N LEU A 330 3.82 -27.93 -1.65
CA LEU A 330 4.56 -28.82 -0.73
C LEU A 330 3.67 -29.46 0.34
N ASN A 331 2.47 -28.95 0.58
CA ASN A 331 1.51 -29.55 1.51
C ASN A 331 0.71 -30.64 0.81
N ALA A 332 1.26 -31.84 0.71
CA ALA A 332 0.57 -32.97 0.09
C ALA A 332 -0.59 -33.56 0.92
N ARG A 333 -0.73 -33.15 2.20
CA ARG A 333 -1.70 -33.76 3.14
C ARG A 333 -3.11 -33.20 3.02
N THR A 334 -3.29 -32.04 2.38
CA THR A 334 -4.59 -31.38 2.26
C THR A 334 -4.98 -31.32 0.79
N SER A 335 -6.12 -31.81 0.42
CA SER A 335 -6.64 -31.78 -0.96
C SER A 335 -7.10 -30.38 -1.37
N LEU A 336 -7.32 -30.16 -2.66
CA LEU A 336 -7.90 -28.90 -3.16
C LEU A 336 -9.32 -28.69 -2.62
N GLU A 337 -10.11 -29.76 -2.53
CA GLU A 337 -11.48 -29.71 -2.00
C GLU A 337 -11.51 -29.30 -0.53
N GLU A 338 -10.61 -29.85 0.30
CA GLU A 338 -10.47 -29.46 1.71
C GLU A 338 -10.07 -27.98 1.84
N LEU A 339 -9.11 -27.48 1.03
CA LEU A 339 -8.72 -26.08 1.01
C LEU A 339 -9.89 -25.17 0.60
N THR A 340 -10.66 -25.59 -0.40
CA THR A 340 -11.88 -24.92 -0.83
C THR A 340 -12.91 -24.83 0.29
N GLY A 341 -13.11 -25.94 1.01
CA GLY A 341 -14.01 -25.99 2.17
C GLY A 341 -13.55 -25.07 3.31
N HIS A 342 -12.24 -24.95 3.56
CA HIS A 342 -11.70 -24.01 4.55
C HIS A 342 -11.97 -22.57 4.14
N LEU A 343 -11.72 -22.19 2.88
CA LEU A 343 -11.98 -20.84 2.39
C LEU A 343 -13.48 -20.48 2.48
N ARG A 344 -14.39 -21.38 2.11
CA ARG A 344 -15.82 -21.16 2.26
C ARG A 344 -16.23 -20.88 3.71
N ARG A 345 -15.77 -21.70 4.65
CA ARG A 345 -16.06 -21.48 6.09
C ARG A 345 -15.49 -20.17 6.60
N ALA A 346 -14.27 -19.80 6.22
CA ALA A 346 -13.70 -18.50 6.60
C ALA A 346 -14.51 -17.33 6.02
N TRP A 347 -14.98 -17.48 4.77
CA TRP A 347 -15.82 -16.49 4.08
C TRP A 347 -17.20 -16.35 4.72
N GLU A 348 -17.81 -17.46 5.17
CA GLU A 348 -19.08 -17.48 5.89
C GLU A 348 -18.96 -16.77 7.24
N VAL A 349 -17.89 -17.02 7.99
CA VAL A 349 -17.58 -16.31 9.24
C VAL A 349 -17.56 -14.79 9.02
N GLY A 350 -16.92 -14.31 7.94
CA GLY A 350 -16.86 -12.90 7.60
C GLY A 350 -18.17 -12.27 7.10
N GLY A 351 -19.18 -13.09 6.79
CA GLY A 351 -20.49 -12.63 6.32
C GLY A 351 -21.61 -12.69 7.38
N GLY A 352 -21.30 -13.13 8.58
CA GLY A 352 -22.29 -13.36 9.66
C GLY A 352 -22.40 -12.23 10.66
N GLY A 353 -21.99 -11.00 10.31
CA GLY A 353 -22.10 -9.80 11.14
C GLY A 353 -23.23 -8.89 10.67
#